data_106b113bc6677084a5dacffff2b1034f
#
_entry.id   106b113bc6677084a5dacffff2b1034f
#
_cell.length_a   1.000
_cell.length_b   1.000
_cell.length_c   1.000
_cell.angle_alpha   90.00
_cell.angle_beta   90.00
_cell.angle_gamma   90.00
#
_symmetry.space_group_name_H-M   'P 1'
#
loop_
_entity.id
_entity.type
_entity.pdbx_description
1 polymer ?
#
loop_
_entity_poly.entity_id
_entity_poly.type
_entity_poly.pdbx_seq_one_letter_code
_entity_poly.pdbx_strand_id
1 'polypeptide(L)'
;MTFGETLKRLRQRKNISQDELARKLNIKQYVISSWEIGRSEPNIEQIKFLSTYFNVPTDYLLGKDVIMVKDEKEFEIVTNHFKQDINDDVINEVIKLLEELNEKDKNKIAKIIKDTIELLK
;
A
#
# COMPACT_ATOMS: atom_id res chain seq x y z
N MET A 1 -1.95 -8.01 -6.06
CA MET A 1 -3.25 -7.84 -5.37
C MET A 1 -4.17 -7.02 -6.25
N THR A 2 -5.42 -7.43 -6.39
CA THR A 2 -6.40 -6.70 -7.20
C THR A 2 -6.89 -5.44 -6.48
N PHE A 3 -7.51 -4.53 -7.23
CA PHE A 3 -8.18 -3.37 -6.64
C PHE A 3 -9.18 -3.77 -5.56
N GLY A 4 -10.02 -4.75 -5.84
CA GLY A 4 -11.04 -5.20 -4.90
C GLY A 4 -10.47 -5.74 -3.60
N GLU A 5 -9.43 -6.53 -3.68
CA GLU A 5 -8.72 -7.06 -2.50
C GLU A 5 -8.07 -5.93 -1.69
N THR A 6 -7.44 -4.98 -2.37
CA THR A 6 -6.82 -3.82 -1.74
C THR A 6 -7.85 -2.97 -1.01
N LEU A 7 -8.97 -2.68 -1.68
CA LEU A 7 -10.07 -1.90 -1.10
C LEU A 7 -10.62 -2.58 0.16
N LYS A 8 -10.87 -3.87 0.08
CA LYS A 8 -11.36 -4.64 1.24
C LYS A 8 -10.40 -4.57 2.41
N ARG A 9 -9.10 -4.72 2.14
CA ARG A 9 -8.06 -4.64 3.18
C ARG A 9 -8.01 -3.25 3.82
N LEU A 10 -8.05 -2.19 3.04
CA LEU A 10 -8.04 -0.82 3.55
C LEU A 10 -9.28 -0.53 4.39
N ARG A 11 -10.44 -0.99 3.92
CA ARG A 11 -11.70 -0.85 4.64
C ARG A 11 -11.63 -1.57 6.00
N GLN A 12 -11.14 -2.80 6.01
CA GLN A 12 -10.99 -3.57 7.24
C GLN A 12 -10.00 -2.94 8.23
N ARG A 13 -8.91 -2.35 7.72
CA ARG A 13 -7.95 -1.62 8.55
C ARG A 13 -8.56 -0.40 9.22
N LYS A 14 -9.46 0.29 8.53
CA LYS A 14 -10.21 1.42 9.10
C LYS A 14 -11.41 0.97 9.94
N ASN A 15 -11.66 -0.32 9.96
CA ASN A 15 -12.75 -0.91 10.73
C ASN A 15 -14.12 -0.35 10.36
N ILE A 16 -14.35 -0.17 9.06
CA ILE A 16 -15.61 0.31 8.52
C ILE A 16 -16.28 -0.76 7.65
N SER A 17 -17.60 -0.74 7.60
CA SER A 17 -18.39 -1.65 6.77
C SER A 17 -18.46 -1.18 5.32
N GLN A 18 -18.88 -2.07 4.42
CA GLN A 18 -19.18 -1.69 3.05
C GLN A 18 -20.24 -0.60 2.98
N ASP A 19 -21.25 -0.68 3.83
CA ASP A 19 -22.33 0.33 3.90
C ASP A 19 -21.82 1.69 4.33
N GLU A 20 -20.96 1.74 5.33
CA GLU A 20 -20.35 2.98 5.79
C GLU A 20 -19.51 3.65 4.70
N LEU A 21 -18.69 2.86 3.98
CA LEU A 21 -17.90 3.37 2.88
C LEU A 21 -18.79 3.87 1.74
N ALA A 22 -19.84 3.13 1.42
CA ALA A 22 -20.81 3.52 0.39
C ALA A 22 -21.48 4.86 0.71
N ARG A 23 -21.83 5.09 1.97
CA ARG A 23 -22.39 6.37 2.42
C ARG A 23 -21.41 7.52 2.22
N LYS A 24 -20.13 7.30 2.48
CA LYS A 24 -19.08 8.31 2.27
C LYS A 24 -18.97 8.74 0.82
N LEU A 25 -19.19 7.80 -0.12
CA LEU A 25 -19.16 8.06 -1.57
C LEU A 25 -20.53 8.43 -2.14
N ASN A 26 -21.57 8.40 -1.31
CA ASN A 26 -22.95 8.62 -1.75
C ASN A 26 -23.40 7.66 -2.85
N ILE A 27 -23.10 6.39 -2.66
CA ILE A 27 -23.45 5.28 -3.58
C ILE A 27 -24.10 4.15 -2.78
N LYS A 28 -24.62 3.17 -3.49
CA LYS A 28 -25.24 2.00 -2.87
C LYS A 28 -24.19 1.00 -2.38
N GLN A 29 -24.49 0.30 -1.28
CA GLN A 29 -23.60 -0.68 -0.71
C GLN A 29 -23.23 -1.80 -1.70
N TYR A 30 -24.16 -2.24 -2.55
CA TYR A 30 -23.87 -3.29 -3.53
C TYR A 30 -22.79 -2.87 -4.54
N VAL A 31 -22.60 -1.57 -4.76
CA VAL A 31 -21.52 -1.08 -5.64
C VAL A 31 -20.15 -1.36 -5.02
N ILE A 32 -20.01 -1.09 -3.72
CA ILE A 32 -18.78 -1.43 -2.99
C ILE A 32 -18.54 -2.94 -3.03
N SER A 33 -19.56 -3.74 -2.76
CA SER A 33 -19.47 -5.20 -2.85
C SER A 33 -19.02 -5.66 -4.23
N SER A 34 -19.59 -5.07 -5.28
CA SER A 34 -19.22 -5.37 -6.67
C SER A 34 -17.75 -5.06 -6.96
N TRP A 35 -17.23 -3.94 -6.46
CA TRP A 35 -15.82 -3.60 -6.62
C TRP A 35 -14.90 -4.59 -5.89
N GLU A 36 -15.28 -5.00 -4.68
CA GLU A 36 -14.45 -5.90 -3.87
C GLU A 36 -14.35 -7.30 -4.47
N ILE A 37 -15.37 -7.76 -5.18
CA ILE A 37 -15.36 -9.06 -5.84
C ILE A 37 -14.92 -8.99 -7.32
N GLY A 38 -14.59 -7.81 -7.83
CA GLY A 38 -14.06 -7.64 -9.17
C GLY A 38 -15.08 -7.64 -10.30
N ARG A 39 -16.37 -7.46 -10.01
CA ARG A 39 -17.42 -7.38 -11.04
C ARG A 39 -17.51 -6.04 -11.72
N SER A 40 -17.14 -4.97 -11.04
CA SER A 40 -17.14 -3.62 -11.59
C SER A 40 -15.96 -2.84 -11.05
N GLU A 41 -15.69 -1.70 -11.65
CA GLU A 41 -14.59 -0.81 -11.28
C GLU A 41 -15.11 0.59 -11.00
N PRO A 42 -14.48 1.33 -10.07
CA PRO A 42 -14.82 2.71 -9.83
C PRO A 42 -14.35 3.60 -10.97
N ASN A 43 -15.01 4.76 -11.14
CA ASN A 43 -14.52 5.79 -12.03
C ASN A 43 -13.34 6.57 -11.42
N ILE A 44 -12.77 7.47 -12.20
CA ILE A 44 -11.58 8.24 -11.79
C ILE A 44 -11.86 9.09 -10.55
N GLU A 45 -13.02 9.74 -10.48
CA GLU A 45 -13.39 10.56 -9.33
C GLU A 45 -13.53 9.72 -8.05
N GLN A 46 -14.09 8.53 -8.17
CA GLN A 46 -14.22 7.60 -7.06
C GLN A 46 -12.84 7.09 -6.59
N ILE A 47 -11.94 6.81 -7.53
CA ILE A 47 -10.56 6.41 -7.21
C ILE A 47 -9.84 7.53 -6.46
N LYS A 48 -9.96 8.77 -6.91
CA LYS A 48 -9.38 9.94 -6.24
C LYS A 48 -9.92 10.10 -4.82
N PHE A 49 -11.22 9.94 -4.65
CA PHE A 49 -11.82 10.00 -3.33
C PHE A 49 -11.27 8.92 -2.40
N LEU A 50 -11.22 7.68 -2.87
CA LEU A 50 -10.71 6.55 -2.10
C LEU A 50 -9.23 6.75 -1.71
N SER A 51 -8.43 7.24 -2.64
CA SER A 51 -7.02 7.56 -2.41
C SER A 51 -6.87 8.56 -1.26
N THR A 52 -7.64 9.63 -1.28
CA THR A 52 -7.62 10.65 -0.24
C THR A 52 -8.19 10.11 1.09
N TYR A 53 -9.31 9.41 1.01
CA TYR A 53 -9.99 8.88 2.20
C TYR A 53 -9.11 7.87 2.97
N PHE A 54 -8.46 6.97 2.25
CA PHE A 54 -7.58 5.97 2.85
C PHE A 54 -6.13 6.45 3.00
N ASN A 55 -5.83 7.66 2.52
CA ASN A 55 -4.49 8.24 2.54
C ASN A 55 -3.44 7.31 1.91
N VAL A 56 -3.74 6.82 0.73
CA VAL A 56 -2.87 5.94 -0.07
C VAL A 56 -2.78 6.49 -1.49
N PRO A 57 -1.66 6.25 -2.21
CA PRO A 57 -1.57 6.64 -3.62
C PRO A 57 -2.57 5.87 -4.48
N THR A 58 -3.00 6.49 -5.58
CA THR A 58 -3.89 5.82 -6.54
C THR A 58 -3.27 4.55 -7.11
N ASP A 59 -1.97 4.53 -7.33
CA ASP A 59 -1.25 3.35 -7.82
C ASP A 59 -1.34 2.17 -6.85
N TYR A 60 -1.29 2.44 -5.56
CA TYR A 60 -1.49 1.41 -4.54
C TYR A 60 -2.89 0.82 -4.60
N LEU A 61 -3.91 1.67 -4.73
CA LEU A 61 -5.30 1.23 -4.90
C LEU A 61 -5.47 0.34 -6.13
N LEU A 62 -4.78 0.67 -7.22
CA LEU A 62 -4.90 -0.06 -8.48
C LEU A 62 -4.08 -1.35 -8.52
N GLY A 63 -3.45 -1.72 -7.42
CA GLY A 63 -2.72 -2.97 -7.30
C GLY A 63 -1.31 -2.94 -7.88
N LYS A 64 -0.77 -1.76 -8.15
CA LYS A 64 0.63 -1.64 -8.56
C LYS A 64 1.57 -1.77 -7.36
N ASP A 65 2.77 -2.24 -7.62
CA ASP A 65 3.80 -2.39 -6.58
C ASP A 65 4.28 -1.02 -6.11
N VAL A 66 3.66 -0.53 -5.06
CA VAL A 66 4.04 0.71 -4.38
C VAL A 66 4.42 0.38 -2.96
N ILE A 67 5.63 0.75 -2.55
CA ILE A 67 6.08 0.58 -1.19
C ILE A 67 5.58 1.76 -0.35
N MET A 68 4.75 1.46 0.66
CA MET A 68 4.30 2.42 1.64
C MET A 68 4.69 1.92 3.02
N VAL A 69 5.51 2.69 3.70
CA VAL A 69 5.94 2.35 5.06
C VAL A 69 5.22 3.25 6.05
N LYS A 70 4.31 2.68 6.83
CA LYS A 70 3.51 3.41 7.82
C LYS A 70 3.97 3.16 9.25
N ASP A 71 4.59 2.00 9.50
CA ASP A 71 5.07 1.61 10.82
C ASP A 71 6.27 0.66 10.69
N GLU A 72 6.85 0.28 11.80
CA GLU A 72 8.02 -0.61 11.83
C GLU A 72 7.75 -1.98 11.20
N LYS A 73 6.55 -2.50 11.35
CA LYS A 73 6.16 -3.79 10.79
C LYS A 73 6.13 -3.74 9.26
N GLU A 74 5.58 -2.68 8.68
CA GLU A 74 5.59 -2.50 7.23
C GLU A 74 7.01 -2.28 6.70
N PHE A 75 7.83 -1.55 7.44
CA PHE A 75 9.25 -1.39 7.11
C PHE A 75 9.98 -2.72 7.12
N GLU A 76 9.70 -3.58 8.08
CA GLU A 76 10.27 -4.93 8.16
C GLU A 76 9.88 -5.78 6.96
N ILE A 77 8.63 -5.71 6.52
CA ILE A 77 8.16 -6.41 5.31
C ILE A 77 8.90 -5.92 4.08
N VAL A 78 9.07 -4.61 3.93
CA VAL A 78 9.82 -4.01 2.82
C VAL A 78 11.28 -4.48 2.83
N THR A 79 11.93 -4.46 3.98
CA THR A 79 13.34 -4.89 4.09
C THR A 79 13.51 -6.38 3.84
N ASN A 80 12.56 -7.21 4.25
CA ASN A 80 12.57 -8.64 3.97
C ASN A 80 12.41 -8.92 2.48
N HIS A 81 11.54 -8.17 1.81
CA HIS A 81 11.37 -8.27 0.36
C HIS A 81 12.65 -7.87 -0.39
N PHE A 82 13.30 -6.82 0.07
CA PHE A 82 14.58 -6.36 -0.46
C PHE A 82 15.67 -7.44 -0.29
N LYS A 83 15.70 -8.14 0.86
CA LYS A 83 16.63 -9.25 1.11
C LYS A 83 16.50 -10.40 0.12
N GLN A 84 15.31 -10.65 -0.40
CA GLN A 84 15.07 -11.72 -1.36
C GLN A 84 15.64 -11.43 -2.75
N ASP A 85 15.73 -10.15 -3.12
CA ASP A 85 16.07 -9.73 -4.46
C ASP A 85 17.56 -9.43 -4.67
N ILE A 86 18.35 -9.26 -3.60
CA ILE A 86 19.75 -8.83 -3.67
C ILE A 86 20.63 -9.63 -2.70
N ASN A 87 21.94 -9.66 -2.96
CA ASN A 87 22.93 -10.44 -2.20
C ASN A 87 23.03 -10.00 -0.72
N ASP A 88 23.03 -10.99 0.17
CA ASP A 88 22.70 -10.88 1.58
C ASP A 88 23.67 -10.07 2.45
N ASP A 89 24.97 -10.03 2.16
CA ASP A 89 25.95 -9.50 3.10
C ASP A 89 25.94 -7.98 3.23
N VAL A 90 25.88 -7.27 2.10
CA VAL A 90 25.82 -5.80 2.08
C VAL A 90 24.48 -5.31 2.58
N ILE A 91 23.43 -6.04 2.26
CA ILE A 91 22.04 -5.71 2.60
C ILE A 91 21.78 -5.83 4.09
N ASN A 92 22.28 -6.88 4.72
CA ASN A 92 22.12 -7.06 6.16
C ASN A 92 22.75 -5.90 6.94
N GLU A 93 23.87 -5.40 6.48
CA GLU A 93 24.52 -4.23 7.07
C GLU A 93 23.71 -2.94 6.89
N VAL A 94 23.19 -2.73 5.67
CA VAL A 94 22.33 -1.58 5.36
C VAL A 94 21.05 -1.62 6.19
N ILE A 95 20.40 -2.78 6.26
CA ILE A 95 19.17 -2.95 7.04
C ILE A 95 19.40 -2.69 8.52
N LYS A 96 20.50 -3.16 9.06
CA LYS A 96 20.87 -2.91 10.45
C LYS A 96 21.02 -1.43 10.76
N LEU A 97 21.63 -0.68 9.85
CA LEU A 97 21.74 0.77 9.96
C LEU A 97 20.37 1.46 9.85
N LEU A 98 19.49 0.94 9.00
CA LEU A 98 18.15 1.49 8.79
C LEU A 98 17.24 1.28 10.02
N GLU A 99 17.39 0.16 10.72
CA GLU A 99 16.60 -0.14 11.90
C GLU A 99 16.87 0.82 13.06
N GLU A 100 18.03 1.48 13.08
CA GLU A 100 18.40 2.48 14.08
C GLU A 100 17.80 3.87 13.82
N LEU A 101 17.17 4.09 12.65
CA LEU A 101 16.59 5.37 12.28
C LEU A 101 15.17 5.55 12.81
N ASN A 102 14.72 6.80 12.91
CA ASN A 102 13.32 7.09 13.22
C ASN A 102 12.40 6.76 12.04
N GLU A 103 11.09 6.68 12.27
CA GLU A 103 10.11 6.28 11.25
C GLU A 103 10.11 7.17 10.01
N LYS A 104 10.31 8.47 10.20
CA LYS A 104 10.32 9.42 9.09
C LYS A 104 11.49 9.17 8.14
N ASP A 105 12.66 8.91 8.70
CA ASP A 105 13.87 8.61 7.93
C ASP A 105 13.76 7.21 7.30
N LYS A 106 13.17 6.24 7.99
CA LYS A 106 12.89 4.90 7.46
C LYS A 106 12.02 4.97 6.21
N ASN A 107 10.98 5.81 6.21
CA ASN A 107 10.10 5.99 5.06
C ASN A 107 10.84 6.54 3.83
N LYS A 108 11.70 7.53 4.04
CA LYS A 108 12.50 8.12 2.95
C LYS A 108 13.47 7.11 2.35
N ILE A 109 14.11 6.34 3.20
CA ILE A 109 15.11 5.36 2.78
C ILE A 109 14.46 4.14 2.11
N ALA A 110 13.31 3.69 2.59
CA ALA A 110 12.55 2.63 1.92
C ALA A 110 12.21 3.00 0.48
N LYS A 111 11.87 4.26 0.23
CA LYS A 111 11.62 4.77 -1.12
C LYS A 111 12.90 4.75 -1.97
N ILE A 112 14.03 5.17 -1.41
CA ILE A 112 15.32 5.13 -2.11
C ILE A 112 15.71 3.70 -2.46
N ILE A 113 15.52 2.75 -1.55
CA ILE A 113 15.78 1.34 -1.77
C ILE A 113 14.94 0.80 -2.92
N LYS A 114 13.66 1.12 -2.94
CA LYS A 114 12.76 0.72 -4.02
C LYS A 114 13.22 1.26 -5.36
N ASP A 115 13.53 2.54 -5.43
CA ASP A 115 13.99 3.18 -6.67
C ASP A 115 15.29 2.53 -7.16
N THR A 116 16.19 2.19 -6.25
CA THR A 116 17.43 1.50 -6.57
C THR A 116 17.19 0.11 -7.14
N ILE A 117 16.27 -0.65 -6.56
CA ILE A 117 15.90 -1.99 -7.05
C ILE A 117 15.34 -1.90 -8.47
N GLU A 118 14.48 -0.94 -8.74
CA GLU A 118 13.89 -0.73 -10.06
C GLU A 118 14.94 -0.38 -11.12
N LEU A 119 15.98 0.35 -10.75
CA LEU A 119 17.09 0.67 -11.64
C LEU A 119 17.96 -0.54 -11.95
N LEU A 120 18.02 -1.53 -11.06
CA LEU A 120 18.82 -2.73 -11.24
C LEU A 120 18.11 -3.84 -12.03
N LYS A 121 16.83 -3.69 -12.24
CA LYS A 121 16.04 -4.57 -13.11
C LYS A 121 16.12 -4.08 -14.57
#